data_7b2eb536d6ed5ee8f817912347b7f981
#
_entry.id   7b2eb536d6ed5ee8f817912347b7f981
#
_cell.length_a   1.000
_cell.length_b   1.000
_cell.length_c   1.000
_cell.angle_alpha   90.00
_cell.angle_beta   90.00
_cell.angle_gamma   90.00
#
_symmetry.space_group_name_H-M   'P 1'
#
loop_
_entity.id
_entity.type
_entity.pdbx_description
1 polymer ?
#
loop_
_entity_poly.entity_id
_entity_poly.type
_entity_poly.pdbx_seq_one_letter_code
_entity_poly.pdbx_strand_id
1 'polypeptide(L)'
;VSEVLTISYQLAELPSAQHRAGLAGLIFMVRWLKRIGHEGICEIEKLTANGASFKVNRQGLEALISEIYACEEIEIDDKKAFLPKGSQVSDLDPTQDKLWLKLWRDFLWALLKQPASRTIFKNDEGGKGNKSRQKAIQDCWEQLKGKKNSVDLAGTEFLGAQAKNTEIVPFKDRGKSQFLLRFWVYAVQIYDPIYLIRRKDKYQPKSAGYAIVIPDVANLEYFCDEFLDALKESRERNQQPHWYFKSRPHQAVINLAPAAGLDFLRTLREQLARRSKNLDDIVLAVEVCLLSVSDDGQKNSIDELVRLDPQGKQIDEFARVRENCRNLLFVTQRLKNIIAKQPWYFGFGKLCSSLKIEQIFNPESLFCRDAKESFKLEVNDLSTIKSEPDELISLEALIYDMVGSYISKKVAEKYGLEWEKVKGDEETKKGYNEKRRKIAQDAFYGFRSRSDIEFSKYFALTFGSVQQSYVLNNKTSFERLAQALYNDTEYIKSLTLLALSARS
;
A
#
# COMPACT_ATOMS: atom_id res chain seq x y z
N VAL A 1 -16.24 -48.32 -6.10
CA VAL A 1 -16.67 -46.92 -5.83
C VAL A 1 -15.46 -46.26 -5.20
N SER A 2 -14.92 -45.22 -5.85
CA SER A 2 -13.79 -44.47 -5.28
C SER A 2 -14.27 -43.78 -4.00
N GLU A 3 -13.50 -43.88 -2.93
CA GLU A 3 -13.76 -43.21 -1.65
C GLU A 3 -13.94 -41.73 -1.85
N VAL A 4 -15.03 -41.11 -1.36
CA VAL A 4 -15.33 -39.69 -1.40
C VAL A 4 -15.26 -39.16 0.01
N LEU A 5 -14.47 -38.10 0.22
CA LEU A 5 -14.36 -37.39 1.48
C LEU A 5 -15.21 -36.12 1.44
N THR A 6 -15.93 -35.86 2.52
CA THR A 6 -16.56 -34.55 2.77
C THR A 6 -15.70 -33.78 3.75
N ILE A 7 -15.26 -32.61 3.36
CA ILE A 7 -14.37 -31.75 4.13
C ILE A 7 -15.08 -30.43 4.39
N SER A 8 -15.16 -30.02 5.65
CA SER A 8 -15.83 -28.77 6.03
C SER A 8 -14.87 -27.87 6.79
N TYR A 9 -14.96 -26.56 6.53
CA TYR A 9 -14.23 -25.49 7.18
C TYR A 9 -15.18 -24.40 7.62
N GLN A 10 -14.91 -23.82 8.81
CA GLN A 10 -15.58 -22.63 9.31
C GLN A 10 -14.52 -21.53 9.51
N LEU A 11 -14.80 -20.30 9.06
CA LEU A 11 -13.86 -19.18 9.18
C LEU A 11 -13.41 -18.93 10.62
N ALA A 12 -14.34 -19.05 11.57
CA ALA A 12 -14.07 -18.85 13.01
C ALA A 12 -13.09 -19.89 13.61
N GLU A 13 -12.96 -21.06 12.99
CA GLU A 13 -12.06 -22.12 13.45
C GLU A 13 -10.65 -22.01 12.83
N LEU A 14 -10.47 -21.15 11.86
CA LEU A 14 -9.20 -20.99 11.16
C LEU A 14 -8.27 -20.03 11.93
N PRO A 15 -7.00 -20.45 12.18
CA PRO A 15 -6.14 -19.77 13.14
C PRO A 15 -5.59 -18.41 12.68
N SER A 16 -5.57 -18.12 11.37
CA SER A 16 -5.00 -16.87 10.85
C SER A 16 -5.68 -16.38 9.57
N ALA A 17 -5.43 -15.11 9.21
CA ALA A 17 -5.87 -14.53 7.94
C ALA A 17 -5.36 -15.36 6.74
N GLN A 18 -4.14 -15.87 6.80
CA GLN A 18 -3.56 -16.70 5.76
C GLN A 18 -4.35 -18.01 5.53
N HIS A 19 -4.88 -18.63 6.59
CA HIS A 19 -5.75 -19.80 6.46
C HIS A 19 -7.12 -19.42 5.89
N ARG A 20 -7.69 -18.29 6.29
CA ARG A 20 -8.98 -17.81 5.74
C ARG A 20 -8.85 -17.43 4.26
N ALA A 21 -7.77 -16.75 3.88
CA ALA A 21 -7.41 -16.54 2.49
C ALA A 21 -7.19 -17.85 1.73
N GLY A 22 -6.58 -18.85 2.40
CA GLY A 22 -6.39 -20.20 1.87
C GLY A 22 -7.71 -20.91 1.56
N LEU A 23 -8.72 -20.74 2.40
CA LEU A 23 -10.05 -21.30 2.14
C LEU A 23 -10.71 -20.64 0.92
N ALA A 24 -10.61 -19.32 0.78
CA ALA A 24 -11.07 -18.61 -0.41
C ALA A 24 -10.31 -19.05 -1.67
N GLY A 25 -8.99 -19.18 -1.58
CA GLY A 25 -8.15 -19.69 -2.67
C GLY A 25 -8.50 -21.12 -3.10
N LEU A 26 -8.84 -21.99 -2.16
CA LEU A 26 -9.35 -23.34 -2.46
C LEU A 26 -10.67 -23.25 -3.24
N ILE A 27 -11.59 -22.38 -2.87
CA ILE A 27 -12.85 -22.17 -3.59
C ILE A 27 -12.58 -21.71 -5.03
N PHE A 28 -11.66 -20.76 -5.23
CA PHE A 28 -11.27 -20.29 -6.57
C PHE A 28 -10.73 -21.45 -7.41
N MET A 29 -9.83 -22.28 -6.85
CA MET A 29 -9.27 -23.43 -7.55
C MET A 29 -10.31 -24.48 -7.89
N VAL A 30 -11.27 -24.76 -7.00
CA VAL A 30 -12.35 -25.73 -7.28
C VAL A 30 -13.31 -25.19 -8.35
N ARG A 31 -13.62 -23.88 -8.31
CA ARG A 31 -14.39 -23.22 -9.38
C ARG A 31 -13.64 -23.27 -10.73
N TRP A 32 -12.31 -23.09 -10.71
CA TRP A 32 -11.46 -23.22 -11.89
C TRP A 32 -11.50 -24.64 -12.46
N LEU A 33 -11.28 -25.66 -11.63
CA LEU A 33 -11.36 -27.06 -12.05
C LEU A 33 -12.70 -27.40 -12.73
N LYS A 34 -13.80 -26.93 -12.16
CA LYS A 34 -15.11 -27.10 -12.76
C LYS A 34 -15.21 -26.44 -14.15
N ARG A 35 -14.58 -25.27 -14.32
CA ARG A 35 -14.56 -24.53 -15.61
C ARG A 35 -13.77 -25.26 -16.69
N ILE A 36 -12.63 -25.87 -16.34
CA ILE A 36 -11.80 -26.59 -17.30
C ILE A 36 -12.23 -28.05 -17.57
N GLY A 37 -13.20 -28.57 -16.81
CA GLY A 37 -13.76 -29.92 -17.04
C GLY A 37 -12.79 -31.04 -16.66
N HIS A 38 -12.38 -31.11 -15.39
CA HIS A 38 -11.49 -32.17 -14.89
C HIS A 38 -12.20 -33.50 -14.64
N GLU A 39 -11.43 -34.59 -14.63
CA GLU A 39 -11.90 -35.87 -14.19
C GLU A 39 -11.85 -36.03 -12.65
N GLY A 40 -12.79 -36.77 -12.07
CA GLY A 40 -12.90 -37.01 -10.64
C GLY A 40 -13.83 -36.01 -9.92
N ILE A 41 -14.05 -36.24 -8.63
CA ILE A 41 -14.93 -35.45 -7.79
C ILE A 41 -14.07 -34.45 -7.00
N CYS A 42 -14.23 -33.17 -7.32
CA CYS A 42 -13.72 -32.04 -6.54
C CYS A 42 -14.69 -30.87 -6.70
N GLU A 43 -15.65 -30.76 -5.79
CA GLU A 43 -16.76 -29.82 -5.91
C GLU A 43 -17.09 -29.16 -4.58
N ILE A 44 -17.64 -27.94 -4.65
CA ILE A 44 -18.20 -27.23 -3.51
C ILE A 44 -19.59 -27.78 -3.27
N GLU A 45 -19.80 -28.47 -2.14
CA GLU A 45 -21.10 -28.97 -1.73
C GLU A 45 -21.96 -27.84 -1.13
N LYS A 46 -21.34 -27.00 -0.29
CA LYS A 46 -22.02 -25.87 0.35
C LYS A 46 -21.03 -24.70 0.51
N LEU A 47 -21.48 -23.51 0.18
CA LEU A 47 -20.79 -22.24 0.43
C LEU A 47 -21.73 -21.30 1.17
N THR A 48 -21.23 -20.68 2.22
CA THR A 48 -21.94 -19.73 3.06
C THR A 48 -21.01 -18.60 3.48
N ALA A 49 -21.57 -17.54 4.07
CA ALA A 49 -20.79 -16.45 4.64
C ALA A 49 -19.69 -16.93 5.61
N ASN A 50 -19.98 -17.96 6.42
CA ASN A 50 -19.13 -18.40 7.53
C ASN A 50 -18.24 -19.58 7.21
N GLY A 51 -18.39 -20.25 6.06
CA GLY A 51 -17.61 -21.42 5.75
C GLY A 51 -18.03 -22.15 4.47
N ALA A 52 -17.32 -23.24 4.17
CA ALA A 52 -17.58 -24.07 3.01
C ALA A 52 -17.40 -25.56 3.29
N SER A 53 -18.13 -26.41 2.56
CA SER A 53 -17.90 -27.85 2.50
C SER A 53 -17.62 -28.30 1.07
N PHE A 54 -16.77 -29.31 0.96
CA PHE A 54 -16.28 -29.85 -0.31
C PHE A 54 -16.43 -31.35 -0.34
N LYS A 55 -16.82 -31.89 -1.50
CA LYS A 55 -16.71 -33.31 -1.80
C LYS A 55 -15.48 -33.53 -2.69
N VAL A 56 -14.61 -34.43 -2.27
CA VAL A 56 -13.39 -34.73 -3.01
C VAL A 56 -13.12 -36.24 -2.99
N ASN A 57 -12.82 -36.81 -4.14
CA ASN A 57 -12.22 -38.15 -4.24
C ASN A 57 -10.73 -38.01 -4.58
N ARG A 58 -10.01 -39.13 -4.58
CA ARG A 58 -8.56 -39.11 -4.82
C ARG A 58 -8.22 -38.52 -6.20
N GLN A 59 -8.98 -38.86 -7.24
CA GLN A 59 -8.76 -38.39 -8.60
C GLN A 59 -9.02 -36.85 -8.70
N GLY A 60 -10.07 -36.34 -8.07
CA GLY A 60 -10.33 -34.88 -7.99
C GLY A 60 -9.24 -34.15 -7.18
N LEU A 61 -8.70 -34.75 -6.10
CA LEU A 61 -7.55 -34.19 -5.39
C LEU A 61 -6.28 -34.18 -6.27
N GLU A 62 -6.05 -35.23 -7.05
CA GLU A 62 -4.95 -35.28 -8.00
C GLU A 62 -5.04 -34.19 -9.05
N ALA A 63 -6.23 -33.93 -9.59
CA ALA A 63 -6.49 -32.83 -10.51
C ALA A 63 -6.19 -31.47 -9.84
N LEU A 64 -6.70 -31.24 -8.63
CA LEU A 64 -6.50 -30.00 -7.87
C LEU A 64 -5.02 -29.72 -7.60
N ILE A 65 -4.28 -30.70 -7.11
CA ILE A 65 -2.84 -30.54 -6.81
C ILE A 65 -2.03 -30.41 -8.11
N SER A 66 -2.42 -31.10 -9.18
CA SER A 66 -1.77 -30.96 -10.47
C SER A 66 -1.89 -29.56 -11.05
N GLU A 67 -3.06 -28.92 -10.95
CA GLU A 67 -3.24 -27.53 -11.40
C GLU A 67 -2.40 -26.52 -10.62
N ILE A 68 -2.17 -26.75 -9.31
CA ILE A 68 -1.28 -25.90 -8.52
C ILE A 68 0.18 -25.99 -8.99
N TYR A 69 0.62 -27.20 -9.39
CA TYR A 69 2.02 -27.49 -9.72
C TYR A 69 2.31 -27.59 -11.21
N ALA A 70 1.30 -27.69 -12.07
CA ALA A 70 1.50 -27.71 -13.52
C ALA A 70 1.93 -26.33 -14.04
N CYS A 71 2.78 -26.33 -15.06
CA CYS A 71 3.23 -25.13 -15.73
C CYS A 71 2.78 -25.10 -17.19
N GLU A 72 2.43 -23.90 -17.63
CA GLU A 72 2.28 -23.56 -19.03
C GLU A 72 3.50 -22.78 -19.50
N GLU A 73 4.03 -23.14 -20.67
CA GLU A 73 5.09 -22.37 -21.33
C GLU A 73 4.45 -21.20 -22.08
N ILE A 74 4.83 -20.00 -21.73
CA ILE A 74 4.39 -18.76 -22.40
C ILE A 74 5.59 -17.97 -22.88
N GLU A 75 5.39 -17.11 -23.84
CA GLU A 75 6.41 -16.19 -24.33
C GLU A 75 6.20 -14.80 -23.76
N ILE A 76 7.24 -14.27 -23.09
CA ILE A 76 7.26 -12.89 -22.53
C ILE A 76 8.50 -12.21 -23.06
N ASP A 77 8.35 -11.13 -23.87
CA ASP A 77 9.44 -10.36 -24.46
C ASP A 77 10.46 -11.26 -25.21
N ASP A 78 9.95 -12.11 -26.12
CA ASP A 78 10.69 -13.07 -26.93
C ASP A 78 11.48 -14.13 -26.10
N LYS A 79 11.10 -14.31 -24.84
CA LYS A 79 11.71 -15.30 -23.94
C LYS A 79 10.65 -16.26 -23.42
N LYS A 80 10.97 -17.55 -23.51
CA LYS A 80 10.14 -18.58 -22.89
C LYS A 80 10.12 -18.45 -21.38
N ALA A 81 8.94 -18.41 -20.81
CA ALA A 81 8.69 -18.40 -19.36
C ALA A 81 7.69 -19.49 -18.99
N PHE A 82 7.85 -20.04 -17.79
CA PHE A 82 6.93 -21.05 -17.27
C PHE A 82 6.03 -20.37 -16.21
N LEU A 83 4.73 -20.46 -16.41
CA LEU A 83 3.73 -19.99 -15.45
C LEU A 83 3.00 -21.17 -14.83
N PRO A 84 2.77 -21.15 -13.51
CA PRO A 84 1.87 -22.12 -12.89
C PRO A 84 0.46 -21.98 -13.48
N LYS A 85 -0.18 -23.08 -13.89
CA LYS A 85 -1.54 -23.06 -14.46
C LYS A 85 -2.55 -22.43 -13.49
N GLY A 86 -2.38 -22.59 -12.20
CA GLY A 86 -3.18 -21.92 -11.19
C GLY A 86 -3.22 -20.39 -11.31
N SER A 87 -2.25 -19.75 -12.01
CA SER A 87 -2.28 -18.32 -12.27
C SER A 87 -3.48 -17.89 -13.14
N GLN A 88 -4.00 -18.80 -13.96
CA GLN A 88 -5.17 -18.56 -14.81
C GLN A 88 -6.46 -18.34 -14.00
N VAL A 89 -6.49 -18.75 -12.74
CA VAL A 89 -7.61 -18.45 -11.82
C VAL A 89 -7.87 -16.96 -11.71
N SER A 90 -6.83 -16.13 -11.79
CA SER A 90 -6.92 -14.66 -11.75
C SER A 90 -7.18 -14.01 -13.11
N ASP A 91 -7.39 -14.78 -14.16
CA ASP A 91 -7.71 -14.31 -15.52
C ASP A 91 -6.68 -13.27 -16.04
N LEU A 92 -5.38 -13.57 -15.85
CA LEU A 92 -4.28 -12.72 -16.26
C LEU A 92 -3.99 -12.90 -17.77
N ASP A 93 -3.95 -11.79 -18.51
CA ASP A 93 -3.57 -11.78 -19.92
C ASP A 93 -2.03 -11.72 -20.07
N PRO A 94 -1.37 -12.74 -20.65
CA PRO A 94 0.08 -12.74 -20.83
C PRO A 94 0.63 -11.59 -21.67
N THR A 95 -0.19 -11.00 -22.54
CA THR A 95 0.25 -9.91 -23.42
C THR A 95 0.13 -8.53 -22.75
N GLN A 96 -0.91 -8.32 -21.98
CA GLN A 96 -1.19 -7.04 -21.31
C GLN A 96 -0.62 -6.97 -19.89
N ASP A 97 -0.65 -8.09 -19.16
CA ASP A 97 -0.25 -8.19 -17.76
C ASP A 97 1.17 -8.74 -17.56
N LYS A 98 2.06 -8.60 -18.55
CA LYS A 98 3.43 -9.17 -18.55
C LYS A 98 4.21 -8.94 -17.26
N LEU A 99 4.23 -7.69 -16.76
CA LEU A 99 4.97 -7.35 -15.54
C LEU A 99 4.33 -7.95 -14.30
N TRP A 100 3.00 -7.98 -14.26
CA TRP A 100 2.23 -8.59 -13.20
C TRP A 100 2.44 -10.11 -13.15
N LEU A 101 2.32 -10.77 -14.29
CA LEU A 101 2.56 -12.21 -14.40
C LEU A 101 3.97 -12.60 -13.98
N LYS A 102 4.98 -11.81 -14.38
CA LYS A 102 6.36 -12.02 -13.96
C LYS A 102 6.52 -11.89 -12.46
N LEU A 103 5.98 -10.81 -11.86
CA LEU A 103 6.01 -10.58 -10.43
C LEU A 103 5.35 -11.74 -9.66
N TRP A 104 4.19 -12.17 -10.13
CA TRP A 104 3.42 -13.23 -9.50
C TRP A 104 4.11 -14.60 -9.63
N ARG A 105 4.69 -14.91 -10.77
CA ARG A 105 5.52 -16.09 -10.99
C ARG A 105 6.73 -16.11 -10.03
N ASP A 106 7.45 -14.98 -9.96
CA ASP A 106 8.64 -14.88 -9.12
C ASP A 106 8.27 -15.00 -7.63
N PHE A 107 7.13 -14.44 -7.24
CA PHE A 107 6.54 -14.58 -5.91
C PHE A 107 6.19 -16.04 -5.59
N LEU A 108 5.45 -16.74 -6.46
CA LEU A 108 5.12 -18.15 -6.26
C LEU A 108 6.39 -19.00 -6.13
N TRP A 109 7.39 -18.76 -6.95
CA TRP A 109 8.65 -19.48 -6.85
C TRP A 109 9.44 -19.14 -5.58
N ALA A 110 9.36 -17.90 -5.12
CA ALA A 110 10.00 -17.48 -3.88
C ALA A 110 9.35 -18.14 -2.65
N LEU A 111 8.02 -18.23 -2.62
CA LEU A 111 7.26 -18.82 -1.51
C LEU A 111 7.24 -20.36 -1.53
N LEU A 112 7.02 -20.94 -2.69
CA LEU A 112 6.97 -22.39 -2.85
C LEU A 112 8.38 -23.01 -2.91
N LYS A 113 9.35 -22.43 -2.29
CA LYS A 113 10.79 -22.70 -2.30
C LYS A 113 11.23 -24.14 -2.01
N GLN A 114 10.38 -25.11 -2.13
CA GLN A 114 10.87 -26.48 -2.15
C GLN A 114 11.69 -26.67 -3.44
N PRO A 115 12.94 -27.17 -3.38
CA PRO A 115 13.69 -27.50 -4.59
C PRO A 115 12.90 -28.38 -5.56
N ALA A 116 11.99 -29.18 -5.01
CA ALA A 116 11.00 -29.95 -5.73
C ALA A 116 10.00 -29.10 -6.53
N SER A 117 9.63 -27.89 -6.10
CA SER A 117 8.62 -27.08 -6.81
C SER A 117 9.13 -26.56 -8.14
N ARG A 118 10.40 -26.12 -8.25
CA ARG A 118 10.98 -25.76 -9.56
C ARG A 118 11.02 -26.94 -10.52
N THR A 119 11.24 -28.14 -10.02
CA THR A 119 11.26 -29.39 -10.80
C THR A 119 9.84 -29.83 -11.14
N ILE A 120 8.89 -29.66 -10.23
CA ILE A 120 7.47 -29.94 -10.41
C ILE A 120 6.89 -29.03 -11.49
N PHE A 121 7.20 -27.73 -11.46
CA PHE A 121 6.74 -26.75 -12.46
C PHE A 121 7.33 -26.97 -13.86
N LYS A 122 8.48 -27.64 -13.98
CA LYS A 122 9.14 -27.85 -15.27
C LYS A 122 8.86 -29.19 -15.94
N ASN A 123 8.42 -30.22 -15.19
CA ASN A 123 8.31 -31.58 -15.70
C ASN A 123 6.94 -32.18 -15.40
N ASP A 124 6.00 -32.02 -16.33
CA ASP A 124 4.69 -32.66 -16.24
C ASP A 124 4.76 -34.18 -16.50
N GLU A 125 5.73 -34.67 -17.27
CA GLU A 125 5.81 -36.06 -17.71
C GLU A 125 7.06 -36.76 -17.20
N GLY A 126 6.94 -37.43 -16.10
CA GLY A 126 8.00 -38.35 -15.61
C GLY A 126 9.16 -37.71 -14.83
N GLY A 127 10.01 -38.51 -14.22
CA GLY A 127 11.19 -38.06 -13.48
C GLY A 127 10.94 -37.61 -12.02
N LYS A 128 11.86 -36.83 -11.46
CA LYS A 128 11.83 -36.39 -10.05
C LYS A 128 10.62 -35.52 -9.72
N GLY A 129 10.17 -34.71 -10.66
CA GLY A 129 8.99 -33.81 -10.50
C GLY A 129 7.72 -34.61 -10.28
N ASN A 130 7.48 -35.64 -11.06
CA ASN A 130 6.31 -36.49 -10.93
C ASN A 130 6.29 -37.23 -9.58
N LYS A 131 7.43 -37.78 -9.12
CA LYS A 131 7.54 -38.45 -7.80
C LYS A 131 7.22 -37.47 -6.65
N SER A 132 7.66 -36.22 -6.73
CA SER A 132 7.38 -35.19 -5.72
C SER A 132 5.91 -34.79 -5.71
N ARG A 133 5.27 -34.68 -6.87
CA ARG A 133 3.84 -34.43 -7.01
C ARG A 133 3.02 -35.59 -6.43
N GLN A 134 3.32 -36.81 -6.77
CA GLN A 134 2.64 -38.00 -6.22
C GLN A 134 2.77 -38.08 -4.69
N LYS A 135 3.94 -37.74 -4.14
CA LYS A 135 4.13 -37.62 -2.71
C LYS A 135 3.26 -36.54 -2.10
N ALA A 136 3.21 -35.33 -2.71
CA ALA A 136 2.37 -34.25 -2.24
C ALA A 136 0.87 -34.61 -2.24
N ILE A 137 0.41 -35.32 -3.29
CA ILE A 137 -0.97 -35.83 -3.38
C ILE A 137 -1.25 -36.83 -2.26
N GLN A 138 -0.34 -37.75 -2.02
CA GLN A 138 -0.49 -38.76 -0.96
C GLN A 138 -0.51 -38.07 0.42
N ASP A 139 0.39 -37.12 0.67
CA ASP A 139 0.43 -36.38 1.93
C ASP A 139 -0.85 -35.59 2.17
N CYS A 140 -1.38 -34.88 1.15
CA CYS A 140 -2.66 -34.17 1.23
C CYS A 140 -3.83 -35.12 1.52
N TRP A 141 -3.88 -36.26 0.85
CA TRP A 141 -4.93 -37.27 1.07
C TRP A 141 -4.96 -37.79 2.52
N GLU A 142 -3.80 -38.11 3.07
CA GLU A 142 -3.65 -38.54 4.46
C GLU A 142 -4.01 -37.45 5.47
N GLN A 143 -3.67 -36.18 5.16
CA GLN A 143 -4.06 -35.02 5.96
C GLN A 143 -5.59 -34.84 5.99
N LEU A 144 -6.24 -34.95 4.84
CA LEU A 144 -7.69 -34.81 4.72
C LEU A 144 -8.46 -35.94 5.39
N LYS A 145 -7.91 -37.14 5.40
CA LYS A 145 -8.44 -38.26 6.15
C LYS A 145 -8.24 -38.21 7.68
N GLY A 146 -7.51 -37.20 8.16
CA GLY A 146 -7.22 -37.04 9.58
C GLY A 146 -6.17 -37.99 10.13
N LYS A 147 -5.41 -38.70 9.28
CA LYS A 147 -4.32 -39.58 9.71
C LYS A 147 -3.10 -38.77 10.22
N LYS A 148 -2.96 -37.50 9.78
CA LYS A 148 -1.94 -36.55 10.25
C LYS A 148 -2.61 -35.43 11.02
N ASN A 149 -2.82 -35.62 12.31
CA ASN A 149 -3.47 -34.64 13.17
C ASN A 149 -2.62 -33.38 13.44
N SER A 150 -1.30 -33.49 13.37
CA SER A 150 -0.36 -32.39 13.57
C SER A 150 0.75 -32.46 12.53
N VAL A 151 1.05 -31.34 11.91
CA VAL A 151 2.04 -31.20 10.84
C VAL A 151 2.92 -29.98 11.14
N ASP A 152 4.22 -30.11 10.93
CA ASP A 152 5.15 -29.00 11.08
C ASP A 152 4.97 -28.01 9.92
N LEU A 153 4.89 -26.72 10.25
CA LEU A 153 4.77 -25.62 9.27
C LEU A 153 6.15 -25.17 8.81
N ALA A 154 6.35 -25.16 7.51
CA ALA A 154 7.52 -24.53 6.91
C ALA A 154 7.29 -23.03 6.74
N GLY A 155 8.33 -22.20 6.92
CA GLY A 155 8.26 -20.74 6.67
C GLY A 155 7.95 -20.37 5.23
N THR A 156 8.02 -21.33 4.31
CA THR A 156 7.59 -21.17 2.90
C THR A 156 6.09 -21.38 2.70
N GLU A 157 5.43 -22.07 3.61
CA GLU A 157 3.99 -22.31 3.55
C GLU A 157 3.20 -21.31 4.38
N PHE A 158 3.75 -20.90 5.53
CA PHE A 158 3.15 -19.96 6.44
C PHE A 158 4.11 -18.79 6.70
N LEU A 159 3.75 -17.61 6.27
CA LEU A 159 4.55 -16.40 6.49
C LEU A 159 4.67 -16.11 7.98
N GLY A 160 5.88 -15.86 8.45
CA GLY A 160 6.17 -15.68 9.87
C GLY A 160 6.51 -16.97 10.64
N ALA A 161 6.28 -18.17 10.08
CA ALA A 161 6.82 -19.37 10.68
C ALA A 161 8.33 -19.45 10.46
N GLN A 162 9.09 -19.36 11.53
CA GLN A 162 10.54 -19.52 11.44
C GLN A 162 10.90 -21.00 11.36
N ALA A 163 11.83 -21.35 10.47
CA ALA A 163 12.31 -22.72 10.34
C ALA A 163 12.99 -23.22 11.64
N LYS A 164 13.49 -22.29 12.46
CA LYS A 164 14.07 -22.55 13.77
C LYS A 164 13.80 -21.33 14.66
N ASN A 165 13.14 -21.53 15.79
CA ASN A 165 13.15 -20.57 16.89
C ASN A 165 14.33 -20.86 17.82
N THR A 166 14.57 -20.01 18.81
CA THR A 166 15.65 -20.18 19.80
C THR A 166 15.54 -21.48 20.58
N GLU A 167 14.36 -22.08 20.65
CA GLU A 167 14.10 -23.35 21.36
C GLU A 167 14.01 -24.56 20.42
N ILE A 168 14.19 -24.35 19.11
CA ILE A 168 14.11 -25.40 18.07
C ILE A 168 12.74 -26.10 18.05
N VAL A 169 11.68 -25.45 18.54
CA VAL A 169 10.32 -25.99 18.51
C VAL A 169 9.67 -25.59 17.18
N PRO A 170 9.29 -26.55 16.31
CA PRO A 170 8.62 -26.22 15.06
C PRO A 170 7.21 -25.71 15.33
N PHE A 171 6.77 -24.72 14.54
CA PHE A 171 5.36 -24.37 14.49
C PHE A 171 4.56 -25.56 13.96
N LYS A 172 3.45 -25.87 14.59
CA LYS A 172 2.60 -26.99 14.22
C LYS A 172 1.18 -26.54 13.93
N ASP A 173 0.55 -27.22 12.99
CA ASP A 173 -0.84 -26.99 12.63
C ASP A 173 -1.58 -28.33 12.48
N ARG A 174 -2.91 -28.27 12.44
CA ARG A 174 -3.75 -29.42 12.09
C ARG A 174 -3.60 -29.72 10.61
N GLY A 175 -3.52 -30.99 10.23
CA GLY A 175 -3.34 -31.36 8.82
C GLY A 175 -4.39 -30.77 7.87
N LYS A 176 -5.67 -30.70 8.30
CA LYS A 176 -6.73 -30.06 7.52
C LYS A 176 -6.52 -28.56 7.34
N SER A 177 -6.05 -27.84 8.35
CA SER A 177 -5.78 -26.39 8.25
C SER A 177 -4.56 -26.15 7.40
N GLN A 178 -3.48 -26.92 7.59
CA GLN A 178 -2.28 -26.81 6.77
C GLN A 178 -2.56 -27.05 5.27
N PHE A 179 -3.51 -27.91 4.94
CA PHE A 179 -3.92 -28.11 3.55
C PHE A 179 -4.35 -26.80 2.87
N LEU A 180 -5.03 -25.89 3.58
CA LEU A 180 -5.45 -24.60 3.06
C LEU A 180 -4.28 -23.67 2.71
N LEU A 181 -3.13 -23.81 3.40
CA LEU A 181 -1.94 -23.00 3.15
C LEU A 181 -1.32 -23.19 1.75
N ARG A 182 -1.78 -24.16 0.99
CA ARG A 182 -1.39 -24.35 -0.41
C ARG A 182 -2.12 -23.39 -1.36
N PHE A 183 -3.21 -22.79 -0.92
CA PHE A 183 -4.15 -22.03 -1.77
C PHE A 183 -4.20 -20.54 -1.47
N TRP A 184 -3.68 -20.07 -0.34
CA TRP A 184 -3.79 -18.65 0.04
C TRP A 184 -3.20 -17.70 -1.00
N VAL A 185 -2.20 -18.13 -1.75
CA VAL A 185 -1.57 -17.36 -2.83
C VAL A 185 -2.54 -16.92 -3.93
N TYR A 186 -3.68 -17.59 -4.09
CA TYR A 186 -4.72 -17.26 -5.05
C TYR A 186 -5.73 -16.23 -4.55
N ALA A 187 -5.68 -15.88 -3.27
CA ALA A 187 -6.56 -14.93 -2.62
C ALA A 187 -5.82 -13.71 -2.05
N VAL A 188 -4.69 -13.34 -2.62
CA VAL A 188 -3.87 -12.21 -2.17
C VAL A 188 -3.62 -11.24 -3.31
N GLN A 189 -3.28 -10.00 -2.96
CA GLN A 189 -2.75 -9.02 -3.89
C GLN A 189 -1.25 -8.84 -3.63
N ILE A 190 -0.48 -8.83 -4.72
CA ILE A 190 0.97 -8.62 -4.67
C ILE A 190 1.28 -7.22 -5.21
N TYR A 191 2.15 -6.49 -4.50
CA TYR A 191 2.64 -5.19 -4.91
C TYR A 191 4.17 -5.19 -5.04
N ASP A 192 4.69 -4.31 -5.91
CA ASP A 192 6.11 -3.98 -6.04
C ASP A 192 6.41 -2.76 -5.14
N PRO A 193 7.00 -2.95 -3.94
CA PRO A 193 7.39 -1.85 -3.08
C PRO A 193 8.62 -1.16 -3.65
N ILE A 194 8.52 0.15 -3.89
CA ILE A 194 9.58 0.95 -4.47
C ILE A 194 10.16 1.95 -3.47
N TYR A 195 11.46 2.13 -3.50
CA TYR A 195 12.17 3.18 -2.78
C TYR A 195 13.10 3.95 -3.70
N LEU A 196 13.50 5.14 -3.28
CA LEU A 196 14.40 5.97 -4.06
C LEU A 196 15.84 5.70 -3.69
N ILE A 197 16.66 5.41 -4.70
CA ILE A 197 18.12 5.41 -4.57
C ILE A 197 18.70 6.63 -5.26
N ARG A 198 19.74 7.23 -4.68
CA ARG A 198 20.48 8.29 -5.31
C ARG A 198 21.57 7.70 -6.20
N ARG A 199 21.46 7.91 -7.51
CA ARG A 199 22.51 7.58 -8.48
C ARG A 199 22.96 8.85 -9.19
N LYS A 200 24.25 9.17 -9.04
CA LYS A 200 24.79 10.46 -9.48
C LYS A 200 23.92 11.56 -8.88
N ASP A 201 23.44 12.54 -9.48
CA ASP A 201 22.61 13.58 -8.87
C ASP A 201 21.09 13.39 -9.03
N LYS A 202 20.66 12.19 -9.47
CA LYS A 202 19.24 11.90 -9.69
C LYS A 202 18.75 10.78 -8.76
N TYR A 203 17.51 10.92 -8.28
CA TYR A 203 16.81 9.85 -7.59
C TYR A 203 16.16 8.91 -8.61
N GLN A 204 16.40 7.62 -8.44
CA GLN A 204 15.82 6.57 -9.28
C GLN A 204 15.05 5.58 -8.42
N PRO A 205 13.88 5.10 -8.88
CA PRO A 205 13.13 4.08 -8.16
C PRO A 205 13.83 2.73 -8.27
N LYS A 206 13.88 2.01 -7.16
CA LYS A 206 14.34 0.62 -7.11
C LYS A 206 13.26 -0.21 -6.39
N SER A 207 13.02 -1.44 -6.88
CA SER A 207 12.19 -2.42 -6.21
C SER A 207 12.87 -2.89 -4.92
N ALA A 208 12.09 -3.00 -3.85
CA ALA A 208 12.55 -3.52 -2.56
C ALA A 208 12.28 -5.03 -2.40
N GLY A 209 11.48 -5.62 -3.28
CA GLY A 209 11.05 -7.01 -3.19
C GLY A 209 9.55 -7.15 -3.44
N TYR A 210 8.80 -7.67 -2.49
CA TYR A 210 7.36 -7.87 -2.60
C TYR A 210 6.62 -7.36 -1.37
N ALA A 211 5.48 -6.72 -1.59
CA ALA A 211 4.51 -6.46 -0.53
C ALA A 211 3.25 -7.30 -0.81
N ILE A 212 2.93 -8.20 0.11
CA ILE A 212 1.85 -9.16 -0.05
C ILE A 212 0.72 -8.74 0.87
N VAL A 213 -0.45 -8.51 0.31
CA VAL A 213 -1.65 -8.17 1.07
C VAL A 213 -2.54 -9.40 1.16
N ILE A 214 -2.72 -9.89 2.38
CA ILE A 214 -3.49 -11.08 2.71
C ILE A 214 -4.79 -10.62 3.37
N PRO A 215 -5.95 -10.81 2.73
CA PRO A 215 -7.23 -10.44 3.31
C PRO A 215 -7.62 -11.37 4.46
N ASP A 216 -8.07 -10.79 5.55
CA ASP A 216 -8.73 -11.49 6.64
C ASP A 216 -10.24 -11.55 6.35
N VAL A 217 -10.66 -12.64 5.71
CA VAL A 217 -12.00 -12.79 5.15
C VAL A 217 -13.06 -12.84 6.25
N ALA A 218 -14.06 -11.95 6.17
CA ALA A 218 -15.22 -11.86 7.06
C ALA A 218 -16.40 -12.67 6.54
N ASN A 219 -16.69 -12.54 5.25
CA ASN A 219 -17.78 -13.23 4.56
C ASN A 219 -17.21 -13.96 3.34
N LEU A 220 -17.17 -15.28 3.45
CA LEU A 220 -16.50 -16.12 2.44
C LEU A 220 -17.23 -16.11 1.09
N GLU A 221 -18.55 -16.11 1.10
CA GLU A 221 -19.38 -16.12 -0.12
C GLU A 221 -19.19 -14.81 -0.87
N TYR A 222 -19.39 -13.66 -0.21
CA TYR A 222 -19.21 -12.34 -0.83
C TYR A 222 -17.78 -12.11 -1.28
N PHE A 223 -16.79 -12.51 -0.47
CA PHE A 223 -15.39 -12.38 -0.84
C PHE A 223 -15.09 -13.19 -2.12
N CYS A 224 -15.52 -14.43 -2.19
CA CYS A 224 -15.28 -15.29 -3.35
C CYS A 224 -16.01 -14.86 -4.62
N ASP A 225 -17.09 -14.09 -4.50
CA ASP A 225 -17.82 -13.58 -5.65
C ASP A 225 -17.28 -12.24 -6.16
N GLU A 226 -16.65 -11.43 -5.29
CA GLU A 226 -16.24 -10.06 -5.63
C GLU A 226 -14.73 -9.87 -5.84
N PHE A 227 -13.91 -10.65 -5.16
CA PHE A 227 -12.46 -10.39 -5.06
C PHE A 227 -11.74 -10.46 -6.42
N LEU A 228 -11.96 -11.52 -7.19
CA LEU A 228 -11.25 -11.68 -8.48
C LEU A 228 -11.69 -10.63 -9.49
N ASP A 229 -12.96 -10.27 -9.51
CA ASP A 229 -13.49 -9.20 -10.36
C ASP A 229 -12.91 -7.84 -9.95
N ALA A 230 -12.82 -7.57 -8.64
CA ALA A 230 -12.21 -6.36 -8.14
C ALA A 230 -10.74 -6.21 -8.56
N LEU A 231 -9.96 -7.29 -8.51
CA LEU A 231 -8.59 -7.29 -8.98
C LEU A 231 -8.49 -7.07 -10.50
N LYS A 232 -9.34 -7.72 -11.29
CA LYS A 232 -9.38 -7.57 -12.74
C LYS A 232 -9.70 -6.12 -13.14
N GLU A 233 -10.78 -5.55 -12.61
CA GLU A 233 -11.15 -4.17 -12.88
C GLU A 233 -10.08 -3.16 -12.43
N SER A 234 -9.37 -3.42 -11.33
CA SER A 234 -8.25 -2.58 -10.90
C SER A 234 -7.12 -2.56 -11.94
N ARG A 235 -6.82 -3.69 -12.58
CA ARG A 235 -5.82 -3.77 -13.65
C ARG A 235 -6.27 -3.04 -14.91
N GLU A 236 -7.51 -3.24 -15.33
CA GLU A 236 -8.06 -2.65 -16.55
C GLU A 236 -8.14 -1.12 -16.49
N ARG A 237 -8.39 -0.54 -15.32
CA ARG A 237 -8.53 0.92 -15.17
C ARG A 237 -7.24 1.69 -15.31
N ASN A 238 -6.10 1.04 -15.21
CA ASN A 238 -4.79 1.66 -15.37
C ASN A 238 -4.61 2.99 -14.58
N GLN A 239 -5.29 3.11 -13.44
CA GLN A 239 -5.24 4.29 -12.58
C GLN A 239 -3.97 4.29 -11.73
N GLN A 240 -2.88 4.67 -12.35
CA GLN A 240 -1.60 4.75 -11.68
C GLN A 240 -1.53 5.99 -10.79
N PRO A 241 -0.94 5.91 -9.60
CA PRO A 241 -0.67 7.10 -8.80
C PRO A 241 0.31 8.03 -9.53
N HIS A 242 0.24 9.32 -9.27
CA HIS A 242 1.08 10.31 -9.95
C HIS A 242 2.60 10.14 -9.70
N TRP A 243 3.00 9.44 -8.62
CA TRP A 243 4.40 9.07 -8.37
C TRP A 243 4.83 7.80 -9.08
N TYR A 244 3.94 7.18 -9.87
CA TYR A 244 4.20 5.94 -10.57
C TYR A 244 5.20 6.14 -11.71
N PHE A 245 6.08 5.17 -11.85
CA PHE A 245 7.05 5.14 -12.93
C PHE A 245 6.57 4.18 -14.02
N LYS A 246 6.52 4.65 -15.27
CA LYS A 246 6.03 3.89 -16.43
C LYS A 246 6.65 2.50 -16.63
N SER A 247 7.85 2.27 -16.10
CA SER A 247 8.55 0.99 -16.14
C SER A 247 8.15 0.01 -15.04
N ARG A 248 7.18 0.36 -14.19
CA ARG A 248 6.74 -0.47 -13.07
C ARG A 248 5.32 -0.97 -13.28
N PRO A 249 4.95 -2.14 -12.69
CA PRO A 249 3.58 -2.63 -12.74
C PRO A 249 2.61 -1.68 -12.02
N HIS A 250 1.32 -1.74 -12.34
CA HIS A 250 0.31 -0.88 -11.68
C HIS A 250 0.24 -1.09 -10.18
N GLN A 251 0.68 -2.24 -9.72
CA GLN A 251 0.75 -2.60 -8.32
C GLN A 251 2.00 -2.06 -7.62
N ALA A 252 2.68 -1.08 -8.20
CA ALA A 252 3.79 -0.42 -7.54
C ALA A 252 3.27 0.48 -6.41
N VAL A 253 3.88 0.35 -5.23
CA VAL A 253 3.59 1.15 -4.03
C VAL A 253 4.89 1.67 -3.43
N ILE A 254 4.79 2.64 -2.55
CA ILE A 254 5.95 3.08 -1.77
C ILE A 254 6.36 1.96 -0.82
N ASN A 255 7.67 1.83 -0.58
CA ASN A 255 8.24 0.83 0.33
C ASN A 255 7.86 1.07 1.80
N LEU A 256 6.58 0.89 2.08
CA LEU A 256 5.95 0.89 3.40
C LEU A 256 4.85 -0.17 3.33
N ALA A 257 4.90 -1.17 4.19
CA ALA A 257 3.90 -2.26 4.18
C ALA A 257 2.46 -1.72 4.20
N PRO A 258 2.09 -0.76 5.06
CA PRO A 258 0.73 -0.22 5.07
C PRO A 258 0.28 0.45 3.77
N ALA A 259 1.20 0.96 2.93
CA ALA A 259 0.83 1.57 1.65
C ALA A 259 0.15 0.57 0.71
N ALA A 260 0.65 -0.68 0.68
CA ALA A 260 0.03 -1.77 -0.08
C ALA A 260 -1.36 -2.14 0.46
N GLY A 261 -1.49 -2.24 1.78
CA GLY A 261 -2.77 -2.54 2.42
C GLY A 261 -3.83 -1.47 2.18
N LEU A 262 -3.45 -0.19 2.30
CA LEU A 262 -4.37 0.92 2.05
C LEU A 262 -4.79 1.00 0.57
N ASP A 263 -3.87 0.74 -0.38
CA ASP A 263 -4.22 0.71 -1.80
C ASP A 263 -5.17 -0.45 -2.13
N PHE A 264 -4.93 -1.61 -1.56
CA PHE A 264 -5.82 -2.76 -1.68
C PHE A 264 -7.22 -2.48 -1.11
N LEU A 265 -7.31 -1.98 0.12
CA LEU A 265 -8.58 -1.65 0.78
C LEU A 265 -9.34 -0.57 0.01
N ARG A 266 -8.66 0.46 -0.50
CA ARG A 266 -9.24 1.48 -1.37
C ARG A 266 -9.83 0.86 -2.64
N THR A 267 -9.02 0.06 -3.33
CA THR A 267 -9.43 -0.59 -4.58
C THR A 267 -10.64 -1.49 -4.37
N LEU A 268 -10.61 -2.33 -3.35
CA LEU A 268 -11.73 -3.21 -3.03
C LEU A 268 -12.98 -2.40 -2.66
N ARG A 269 -12.86 -1.36 -1.84
CA ARG A 269 -13.99 -0.49 -1.46
C ARG A 269 -14.64 0.20 -2.67
N GLU A 270 -13.84 0.71 -3.59
CA GLU A 270 -14.35 1.37 -4.81
C GLU A 270 -15.15 0.41 -5.69
N GLN A 271 -14.75 -0.86 -5.76
CA GLN A 271 -15.46 -1.88 -6.50
C GLN A 271 -16.77 -2.27 -5.81
N LEU A 272 -16.72 -2.49 -4.50
CA LEU A 272 -17.87 -2.88 -3.70
C LEU A 272 -18.94 -1.78 -3.65
N ALA A 273 -18.54 -0.51 -3.59
CA ALA A 273 -19.45 0.63 -3.60
C ALA A 273 -20.35 0.64 -4.86
N ARG A 274 -19.83 0.22 -6.01
CA ARG A 274 -20.61 0.09 -7.26
C ARG A 274 -21.67 -0.99 -7.21
N ARG A 275 -21.50 -1.97 -6.33
CA ARG A 275 -22.41 -3.08 -6.11
C ARG A 275 -23.24 -2.90 -4.83
N SER A 276 -23.21 -1.70 -4.25
CA SER A 276 -23.90 -1.36 -3.00
C SER A 276 -23.52 -2.29 -1.83
N LYS A 277 -22.26 -2.72 -1.77
CA LYS A 277 -21.70 -3.55 -0.69
C LYS A 277 -20.68 -2.77 0.12
N ASN A 278 -20.60 -3.06 1.41
CA ASN A 278 -19.63 -2.45 2.31
C ASN A 278 -18.37 -3.30 2.43
N LEU A 279 -17.22 -2.64 2.58
CA LEU A 279 -15.93 -3.30 2.75
C LEU A 279 -15.88 -4.14 4.03
N ASP A 280 -16.41 -3.62 5.14
CA ASP A 280 -16.41 -4.27 6.46
C ASP A 280 -17.22 -5.57 6.50
N ASP A 281 -18.19 -5.72 5.58
CA ASP A 281 -18.98 -6.96 5.46
C ASP A 281 -18.15 -8.09 4.81
N ILE A 282 -17.04 -7.78 4.14
CA ILE A 282 -16.29 -8.73 3.30
C ILE A 282 -14.93 -9.08 3.90
N VAL A 283 -14.24 -8.10 4.49
CA VAL A 283 -12.93 -8.29 5.15
C VAL A 283 -12.90 -7.66 6.54
N LEU A 284 -12.40 -8.39 7.52
CA LEU A 284 -12.16 -7.88 8.88
C LEU A 284 -10.96 -6.95 8.92
N ALA A 285 -9.92 -7.30 8.20
CA ALA A 285 -8.65 -6.58 8.13
C ALA A 285 -7.84 -7.10 6.93
N VAL A 286 -6.69 -6.50 6.71
CA VAL A 286 -5.65 -7.06 5.84
C VAL A 286 -4.33 -7.20 6.60
N GLU A 287 -3.64 -8.32 6.40
CA GLU A 287 -2.27 -8.50 6.85
C GLU A 287 -1.35 -8.19 5.67
N VAL A 288 -0.38 -7.33 5.89
CA VAL A 288 0.59 -6.94 4.86
C VAL A 288 1.96 -7.43 5.27
N CYS A 289 2.53 -8.29 4.44
CA CYS A 289 3.89 -8.78 4.61
C CYS A 289 4.81 -8.13 3.59
N LEU A 290 5.81 -7.39 4.07
CA LEU A 290 6.88 -6.83 3.25
C LEU A 290 8.06 -7.79 3.23
N LEU A 291 8.40 -8.28 2.04
CA LEU A 291 9.50 -9.20 1.80
C LEU A 291 10.60 -8.49 1.02
N SER A 292 11.79 -8.40 1.57
CA SER A 292 12.98 -8.07 0.79
C SER A 292 13.58 -9.30 0.12
N VAL A 293 14.17 -9.05 -1.03
CA VAL A 293 14.88 -10.08 -1.81
C VAL A 293 16.37 -9.74 -1.79
N SER A 294 17.21 -10.69 -1.40
CA SER A 294 18.66 -10.53 -1.44
C SER A 294 19.15 -10.21 -2.87
N ASP A 295 20.28 -9.51 -2.99
CA ASP A 295 20.81 -9.09 -4.30
C ASP A 295 21.07 -10.27 -5.26
N ASP A 296 21.37 -11.45 -4.74
CA ASP A 296 21.52 -12.70 -5.50
C ASP A 296 20.17 -13.38 -5.83
N GLY A 297 19.04 -12.84 -5.35
CA GLY A 297 17.70 -13.38 -5.56
C GLY A 297 17.41 -14.72 -4.86
N GLN A 298 18.31 -15.18 -3.99
CA GLN A 298 18.22 -16.52 -3.40
C GLN A 298 17.51 -16.55 -2.03
N LYS A 299 17.50 -15.41 -1.32
CA LYS A 299 16.92 -15.33 0.03
C LYS A 299 15.87 -14.25 0.07
N ASN A 300 14.75 -14.56 0.71
CA ASN A 300 13.74 -13.58 1.09
C ASN A 300 13.75 -13.47 2.61
N SER A 301 13.66 -12.24 3.11
CA SER A 301 13.44 -11.95 4.51
C SER A 301 12.15 -11.16 4.69
N ILE A 302 11.48 -11.40 5.79
CA ILE A 302 10.33 -10.58 6.19
C ILE A 302 10.89 -9.35 6.89
N ASP A 303 10.67 -8.18 6.31
CA ASP A 303 11.12 -6.90 6.87
C ASP A 303 10.05 -6.30 7.77
N GLU A 304 8.78 -6.47 7.40
CA GLU A 304 7.66 -5.89 8.13
C GLU A 304 6.42 -6.78 7.98
N LEU A 305 5.67 -6.95 9.06
CA LEU A 305 4.34 -7.57 9.06
C LEU A 305 3.38 -6.65 9.81
N VAL A 306 2.36 -6.16 9.14
CA VAL A 306 1.40 -5.20 9.67
C VAL A 306 -0.02 -5.67 9.43
N ARG A 307 -0.89 -5.49 10.43
CA ARG A 307 -2.34 -5.67 10.30
C ARG A 307 -3.01 -4.31 10.20
N LEU A 308 -3.87 -4.13 9.20
CA LEU A 308 -4.65 -2.91 8.97
C LEU A 308 -6.14 -3.24 8.96
N ASP A 309 -6.88 -2.51 9.76
CA ASP A 309 -8.33 -2.55 9.74
C ASP A 309 -8.88 -1.64 8.62
N PRO A 310 -10.06 -1.93 8.04
CA PRO A 310 -10.64 -1.17 6.93
C PRO A 310 -11.25 0.15 7.40
N GLN A 311 -10.43 1.07 7.95
CA GLN A 311 -10.89 2.37 8.47
C GLN A 311 -11.13 3.35 7.31
N GLY A 312 -12.38 3.72 7.10
CA GLY A 312 -12.81 4.61 6.01
C GLY A 312 -12.01 5.91 5.94
N LYS A 313 -11.79 6.60 7.08
CA LYS A 313 -11.01 7.84 7.15
C LYS A 313 -9.58 7.68 6.62
N GLN A 314 -8.87 6.63 7.03
CA GLN A 314 -7.49 6.39 6.56
C GLN A 314 -7.46 6.07 5.07
N ILE A 315 -8.45 5.33 4.57
CA ILE A 315 -8.57 4.99 3.15
C ILE A 315 -8.85 6.26 2.34
N ASP A 316 -9.71 7.18 2.82
CA ASP A 316 -10.01 8.44 2.16
C ASP A 316 -8.80 9.38 2.12
N GLU A 317 -8.09 9.50 3.24
CA GLU A 317 -6.85 10.29 3.29
C GLU A 317 -5.78 9.71 2.36
N PHE A 318 -5.63 8.39 2.31
CA PHE A 318 -4.73 7.72 1.37
C PHE A 318 -5.11 8.01 -0.08
N ALA A 319 -6.40 7.91 -0.43
CA ALA A 319 -6.90 8.22 -1.77
C ALA A 319 -6.56 9.66 -2.17
N ARG A 320 -6.82 10.64 -1.28
CA ARG A 320 -6.48 12.05 -1.51
C ARG A 320 -4.98 12.27 -1.75
N VAL A 321 -4.12 11.64 -0.94
CA VAL A 321 -2.66 11.72 -1.13
C VAL A 321 -2.25 11.09 -2.46
N ARG A 322 -2.81 9.93 -2.80
CA ARG A 322 -2.54 9.21 -4.04
C ARG A 322 -2.91 10.02 -5.28
N GLU A 323 -3.99 10.73 -5.25
CA GLU A 323 -4.49 11.55 -6.37
C GLU A 323 -3.75 12.87 -6.52
N ASN A 324 -3.41 13.52 -5.43
CA ASN A 324 -2.95 14.91 -5.43
C ASN A 324 -1.45 15.08 -5.26
N CYS A 325 -0.73 14.16 -4.60
CA CYS A 325 0.70 14.29 -4.34
C CYS A 325 1.53 13.54 -5.37
N ARG A 326 2.74 14.06 -5.65
CA ARG A 326 3.66 13.52 -6.68
C ARG A 326 5.08 13.33 -6.19
N ASN A 327 5.52 14.07 -5.18
CA ASN A 327 6.86 13.93 -4.61
C ASN A 327 6.92 12.75 -3.65
N LEU A 328 7.76 11.74 -3.93
CA LEU A 328 7.83 10.51 -3.13
C LEU A 328 8.24 10.74 -1.68
N LEU A 329 9.11 11.70 -1.38
CA LEU A 329 9.51 12.00 0.01
C LEU A 329 8.34 12.62 0.77
N PHE A 330 7.61 13.53 0.12
CA PHE A 330 6.40 14.13 0.67
C PHE A 330 5.32 13.07 0.94
N VAL A 331 5.02 12.26 -0.07
CA VAL A 331 4.04 11.16 0.03
C VAL A 331 4.43 10.17 1.12
N THR A 332 5.71 9.80 1.23
CA THR A 332 6.18 8.88 2.28
C THR A 332 5.88 9.44 3.68
N GLN A 333 6.13 10.74 3.92
CA GLN A 333 5.81 11.34 5.22
C GLN A 333 4.30 11.41 5.47
N ARG A 334 3.51 11.77 4.45
CA ARG A 334 2.03 11.77 4.53
C ARG A 334 1.50 10.38 4.89
N LEU A 335 1.99 9.33 4.24
CA LEU A 335 1.56 7.96 4.53
C LEU A 335 1.94 7.52 5.95
N LYS A 336 3.13 7.85 6.43
CA LYS A 336 3.51 7.61 7.83
C LYS A 336 2.53 8.27 8.81
N ASN A 337 2.12 9.50 8.51
CA ASN A 337 1.17 10.23 9.34
C ASN A 337 -0.22 9.57 9.34
N ILE A 338 -0.73 9.16 8.18
CA ILE A 338 -2.01 8.43 8.05
C ILE A 338 -1.99 7.15 8.90
N ILE A 339 -0.92 6.37 8.79
CA ILE A 339 -0.76 5.11 9.50
C ILE A 339 -0.70 5.32 11.01
N ALA A 340 0.08 6.31 11.44
CA ALA A 340 0.25 6.65 12.85
C ALA A 340 -0.92 7.48 13.42
N LYS A 341 -1.95 7.77 12.62
CA LYS A 341 -3.10 8.64 12.99
C LYS A 341 -2.64 10.01 13.49
N GLN A 342 -1.53 10.50 12.92
CA GLN A 342 -0.96 11.81 13.24
C GLN A 342 -1.51 12.89 12.30
N PRO A 343 -1.49 14.16 12.70
CA PRO A 343 -1.82 15.27 11.83
C PRO A 343 -1.01 15.24 10.53
N TRP A 344 -1.59 15.68 9.43
CA TRP A 344 -1.02 15.57 8.09
C TRP A 344 0.39 16.18 7.94
N TYR A 345 0.70 17.20 8.69
CA TYR A 345 1.97 17.96 8.71
C TYR A 345 3.00 17.42 9.69
N PHE A 346 2.65 16.44 10.52
CA PHE A 346 3.55 15.90 11.55
C PHE A 346 4.86 15.39 10.94
N GLY A 347 5.99 15.69 11.59
CA GLY A 347 7.33 15.26 11.16
C GLY A 347 7.90 15.99 9.96
N PHE A 348 7.15 16.86 9.28
CA PHE A 348 7.67 17.65 8.16
C PHE A 348 8.74 18.66 8.56
N GLY A 349 8.74 19.15 9.79
CA GLY A 349 9.81 19.98 10.33
C GLY A 349 11.18 19.29 10.26
N LYS A 350 11.24 18.04 10.72
CA LYS A 350 12.43 17.19 10.65
C LYS A 350 12.79 16.82 9.21
N LEU A 351 11.80 16.43 8.40
CA LEU A 351 12.02 16.13 6.98
C LEU A 351 12.61 17.33 6.24
N CYS A 352 11.98 18.50 6.33
CA CYS A 352 12.46 19.73 5.71
C CYS A 352 13.85 20.14 6.19
N SER A 353 14.17 19.87 7.46
CA SER A 353 15.51 20.15 8.02
C SER A 353 16.58 19.20 7.49
N SER A 354 16.25 17.97 7.12
CA SER A 354 17.21 16.96 6.62
C SER A 354 17.42 17.03 5.10
N LEU A 355 16.45 17.51 4.33
CA LEU A 355 16.51 17.54 2.87
C LEU A 355 17.44 18.66 2.38
N LYS A 356 18.06 18.47 1.21
CA LYS A 356 18.73 19.55 0.50
C LYS A 356 17.70 20.54 -0.02
N ILE A 357 18.06 21.83 -0.08
CA ILE A 357 17.16 22.90 -0.53
C ILE A 357 16.63 22.64 -1.96
N GLU A 358 17.48 22.14 -2.83
CA GLU A 358 17.10 21.81 -4.21
C GLU A 358 16.03 20.71 -4.26
N GLN A 359 15.98 19.81 -3.28
CA GLN A 359 14.94 18.77 -3.19
C GLN A 359 13.58 19.33 -2.81
N ILE A 360 13.56 20.50 -2.15
CA ILE A 360 12.32 21.16 -1.74
C ILE A 360 11.91 22.18 -2.80
N PHE A 361 12.81 23.10 -3.17
CA PHE A 361 12.49 24.27 -4.00
C PHE A 361 12.75 24.11 -5.51
N ASN A 362 13.37 23.00 -5.97
CA ASN A 362 13.42 22.74 -7.40
C ASN A 362 11.99 22.49 -7.93
N PRO A 363 11.52 23.21 -8.96
CA PRO A 363 10.21 22.98 -9.57
C PRO A 363 9.98 21.52 -10.00
N GLU A 364 11.03 20.86 -10.49
CA GLU A 364 10.97 19.46 -10.91
C GLU A 364 10.78 18.49 -9.73
N SER A 365 11.10 18.89 -8.51
CA SER A 365 10.92 18.05 -7.31
C SER A 365 9.44 17.88 -6.95
N LEU A 366 8.59 18.82 -7.34
CA LEU A 366 7.17 18.90 -7.04
C LEU A 366 6.83 19.01 -5.54
N PHE A 367 7.82 19.11 -4.64
CA PHE A 367 7.60 19.21 -3.20
C PHE A 367 6.77 20.45 -2.82
N CYS A 368 7.13 21.61 -3.35
CA CYS A 368 6.40 22.86 -3.11
C CYS A 368 4.94 22.80 -3.61
N ARG A 369 4.73 22.12 -4.74
CA ARG A 369 3.39 21.87 -5.28
C ARG A 369 2.57 21.00 -4.32
N ASP A 370 3.13 19.91 -3.86
CA ASP A 370 2.44 18.96 -2.98
C ASP A 370 2.11 19.60 -1.62
N ALA A 371 3.01 20.45 -1.10
CA ALA A 371 2.74 21.26 0.09
C ALA A 371 1.55 22.21 -0.14
N LYS A 372 1.52 22.91 -1.29
CA LYS A 372 0.43 23.84 -1.65
C LYS A 372 -0.91 23.10 -1.80
N GLU A 373 -0.93 21.96 -2.50
CA GLU A 373 -2.15 21.16 -2.66
C GLU A 373 -2.64 20.60 -1.32
N SER A 374 -1.73 20.17 -0.43
CA SER A 374 -2.10 19.72 0.92
C SER A 374 -2.75 20.81 1.75
N PHE A 375 -2.22 22.05 1.75
CA PHE A 375 -2.88 23.17 2.42
C PHE A 375 -4.27 23.47 1.83
N LYS A 376 -4.43 23.41 0.51
CA LYS A 376 -5.75 23.62 -0.11
C LYS A 376 -6.76 22.58 0.33
N LEU A 377 -6.38 21.32 0.34
CA LEU A 377 -7.26 20.21 0.72
C LEU A 377 -7.67 20.30 2.18
N GLU A 378 -6.70 20.49 3.08
CA GLU A 378 -6.94 20.48 4.52
C GLU A 378 -7.62 21.78 5.00
N VAL A 379 -7.30 22.94 4.41
CA VAL A 379 -7.92 24.22 4.76
C VAL A 379 -9.32 24.37 4.16
N ASN A 380 -9.56 23.85 2.95
CA ASN A 380 -10.88 23.89 2.33
C ASN A 380 -11.86 22.93 3.01
N ASP A 381 -11.42 21.77 3.46
CA ASP A 381 -12.26 20.86 4.27
C ASP A 381 -12.74 21.54 5.57
N LEU A 382 -11.91 22.43 6.14
CA LEU A 382 -12.28 23.25 7.30
C LEU A 382 -13.19 24.44 6.93
N SER A 383 -13.11 24.94 5.70
CA SER A 383 -13.93 26.09 5.24
C SER A 383 -15.33 25.70 4.80
N THR A 384 -15.59 24.46 4.46
CA THR A 384 -16.94 23.94 4.16
C THR A 384 -17.83 23.83 5.41
N ILE A 385 -17.25 23.92 6.60
CA ILE A 385 -17.96 23.97 7.88
C ILE A 385 -18.38 25.40 8.25
N LYS A 386 -17.98 26.43 7.48
CA LYS A 386 -18.26 27.86 7.74
C LYS A 386 -19.73 28.18 7.49
N SER A 387 -20.54 28.09 8.53
CA SER A 387 -21.88 28.67 8.55
C SER A 387 -22.18 29.54 9.79
N GLU A 388 -21.22 29.83 10.66
CA GLU A 388 -21.44 30.74 11.81
C GLU A 388 -20.33 31.82 11.94
N PRO A 389 -20.70 33.04 12.35
CA PRO A 389 -19.79 34.22 12.33
C PRO A 389 -18.66 34.22 13.38
N ASP A 390 -18.55 33.20 14.24
CA ASP A 390 -17.58 33.12 15.33
C ASP A 390 -16.63 31.89 15.20
N GLU A 391 -16.50 31.29 14.00
CA GLU A 391 -15.70 30.09 13.84
C GLU A 391 -14.19 30.42 13.83
N LEU A 392 -13.49 29.80 14.76
CA LEU A 392 -12.03 29.87 14.94
C LEU A 392 -11.30 29.41 13.68
N ILE A 393 -10.50 30.31 13.08
CA ILE A 393 -9.58 29.94 12.01
C ILE A 393 -8.63 28.85 12.54
N SER A 394 -8.44 27.77 11.75
CA SER A 394 -7.46 26.74 12.10
C SER A 394 -6.04 27.31 12.13
N LEU A 395 -5.14 26.72 12.93
CA LEU A 395 -3.74 27.16 12.99
C LEU A 395 -3.03 26.95 11.65
N GLU A 396 -3.42 25.93 10.90
CA GLU A 396 -2.93 25.66 9.53
C GLU A 396 -3.24 26.82 8.59
N ALA A 397 -4.50 27.26 8.55
CA ALA A 397 -4.94 28.38 7.73
C ALA A 397 -4.26 29.69 8.17
N LEU A 398 -4.22 29.95 9.48
CA LEU A 398 -3.61 31.13 10.04
C LEU A 398 -2.13 31.25 9.67
N ILE A 399 -1.34 30.19 9.86
CA ILE A 399 0.10 30.18 9.53
C ILE A 399 0.29 30.31 8.02
N TYR A 400 -0.52 29.62 7.22
CA TYR A 400 -0.46 29.71 5.78
C TYR A 400 -0.68 31.13 5.26
N ASP A 401 -1.65 31.86 5.81
CA ASP A 401 -1.95 33.26 5.46
C ASP A 401 -0.92 34.24 5.99
N MET A 402 -0.44 34.05 7.22
CA MET A 402 0.65 34.85 7.78
C MET A 402 1.92 34.77 6.93
N VAL A 403 2.31 33.57 6.52
CA VAL A 403 3.46 33.34 5.64
C VAL A 403 3.25 34.02 4.27
N GLY A 404 2.05 33.86 3.70
CA GLY A 404 1.70 34.50 2.44
C GLY A 404 1.79 36.03 2.49
N SER A 405 1.25 36.64 3.55
CA SER A 405 1.29 38.08 3.81
C SER A 405 2.72 38.61 4.01
N TYR A 406 3.53 37.88 4.80
CA TYR A 406 4.95 38.19 4.99
C TYR A 406 5.71 38.22 3.66
N ILE A 407 5.57 37.15 2.83
CA ILE A 407 6.27 37.06 1.55
C ILE A 407 5.86 38.23 0.63
N SER A 408 4.56 38.51 0.50
CA SER A 408 4.03 39.57 -0.35
C SER A 408 4.55 40.94 0.10
N LYS A 409 4.53 41.21 1.41
CA LYS A 409 5.05 42.46 1.99
C LYS A 409 6.55 42.63 1.70
N LYS A 410 7.34 41.56 1.88
CA LYS A 410 8.79 41.58 1.63
C LYS A 410 9.13 41.74 0.15
N VAL A 411 8.31 41.19 -0.76
CA VAL A 411 8.48 41.43 -2.21
C VAL A 411 8.20 42.88 -2.56
N ALA A 412 7.15 43.48 -2.00
CA ALA A 412 6.84 44.88 -2.20
C ALA A 412 7.95 45.78 -1.64
N GLU A 413 8.39 45.55 -0.39
CA GLU A 413 9.46 46.37 0.25
C GLU A 413 10.81 46.29 -0.48
N LYS A 414 11.22 45.07 -0.90
CA LYS A 414 12.57 44.86 -1.45
C LYS A 414 12.69 45.06 -2.95
N TYR A 415 11.59 44.84 -3.70
CA TYR A 415 11.60 44.87 -5.16
C TYR A 415 10.59 45.84 -5.78
N GLY A 416 9.74 46.48 -4.98
CA GLY A 416 8.71 47.42 -5.47
C GLY A 416 7.59 46.72 -6.25
N LEU A 417 7.45 45.39 -6.15
CA LEU A 417 6.50 44.59 -6.91
C LEU A 417 5.29 44.24 -6.04
N GLU A 418 4.10 44.68 -6.45
CA GLU A 418 2.83 44.37 -5.82
C GLU A 418 1.98 43.49 -6.74
N TRP A 419 1.35 42.46 -6.21
CA TRP A 419 0.56 41.48 -7.00
C TRP A 419 -0.53 42.17 -7.85
N GLU A 420 -1.24 43.12 -7.28
CA GLU A 420 -2.33 43.83 -7.96
C GLU A 420 -1.87 44.59 -9.22
N LYS A 421 -0.60 45.04 -9.24
CA LYS A 421 0.00 45.74 -10.36
C LYS A 421 0.57 44.83 -11.44
N VAL A 422 0.94 43.57 -11.08
CA VAL A 422 1.64 42.66 -11.99
C VAL A 422 0.77 41.50 -12.52
N LYS A 423 -0.42 41.29 -11.94
CA LYS A 423 -1.28 40.15 -12.29
C LYS A 423 -1.77 40.13 -13.73
N GLY A 424 -1.77 41.28 -14.42
CA GLY A 424 -2.25 41.42 -15.81
C GLY A 424 -1.22 41.15 -16.90
N ASP A 425 0.07 41.01 -16.56
CA ASP A 425 1.15 40.79 -17.52
C ASP A 425 1.98 39.56 -17.16
N GLU A 426 2.11 38.65 -18.10
CA GLU A 426 2.75 37.31 -17.86
C GLU A 426 4.26 37.45 -17.58
N GLU A 427 4.97 38.40 -18.16
CA GLU A 427 6.40 38.57 -17.95
C GLU A 427 6.69 39.13 -16.55
N THR A 428 5.99 40.20 -16.17
CA THR A 428 6.10 40.76 -14.81
C THR A 428 5.61 39.82 -13.73
N LYS A 429 4.59 39.03 -14.00
CA LYS A 429 4.11 37.94 -13.12
C LYS A 429 5.16 36.85 -12.89
N LYS A 430 5.89 36.46 -13.95
CA LYS A 430 7.02 35.53 -13.83
C LYS A 430 8.11 36.10 -12.94
N GLY A 431 8.49 37.36 -13.17
CA GLY A 431 9.45 38.07 -12.33
C GLY A 431 9.00 38.18 -10.86
N TYR A 432 7.73 38.50 -10.61
CA TYR A 432 7.15 38.49 -9.26
C TYR A 432 7.26 37.14 -8.58
N ASN A 433 6.92 36.03 -9.25
CA ASN A 433 6.99 34.70 -8.71
C ASN A 433 8.44 34.29 -8.40
N GLU A 434 9.42 34.68 -9.21
CA GLU A 434 10.84 34.42 -8.91
C GLU A 434 11.31 35.15 -7.64
N LYS A 435 10.90 36.41 -7.46
CA LYS A 435 11.23 37.19 -6.25
C LYS A 435 10.52 36.62 -5.02
N ARG A 436 9.27 36.25 -5.15
CA ARG A 436 8.48 35.52 -4.13
C ARG A 436 9.19 34.28 -3.65
N ARG A 437 9.62 33.46 -4.59
CA ARG A 437 10.36 32.21 -4.31
C ARG A 437 11.66 32.50 -3.57
N LYS A 438 12.41 33.51 -3.96
CA LYS A 438 13.64 33.93 -3.28
C LYS A 438 13.39 34.34 -1.83
N ILE A 439 12.38 35.17 -1.57
CA ILE A 439 12.00 35.56 -0.19
C ILE A 439 11.59 34.33 0.64
N ALA A 440 10.79 33.43 0.06
CA ALA A 440 10.38 32.20 0.73
C ALA A 440 11.58 31.31 1.10
N GLN A 441 12.55 31.14 0.19
CA GLN A 441 13.78 30.39 0.43
C GLN A 441 14.65 31.02 1.51
N ASP A 442 14.85 32.35 1.48
CA ASP A 442 15.64 33.08 2.49
C ASP A 442 15.03 32.88 3.88
N ALA A 443 13.70 33.01 4.00
CA ALA A 443 12.99 32.77 5.25
C ALA A 443 13.08 31.31 5.68
N PHE A 444 12.92 30.37 4.76
CA PHE A 444 13.03 28.93 5.04
C PHE A 444 14.41 28.57 5.62
N TYR A 445 15.50 29.11 5.07
CA TYR A 445 16.85 28.96 5.63
C TYR A 445 16.92 29.50 7.06
N GLY A 446 16.32 30.66 7.29
CA GLY A 446 16.29 31.28 8.60
C GLY A 446 15.57 30.45 9.67
N PHE A 447 14.50 29.74 9.30
CA PHE A 447 13.72 28.91 10.22
C PHE A 447 14.27 27.49 10.40
N ARG A 448 14.80 26.91 9.32
CA ARG A 448 15.15 25.48 9.23
C ARG A 448 16.15 25.01 10.30
N SER A 449 17.21 25.80 10.53
CA SER A 449 18.34 25.39 11.36
C SER A 449 18.21 25.75 12.84
N ARG A 450 17.11 26.44 13.22
CA ARG A 450 16.93 26.94 14.60
C ARG A 450 16.47 25.84 15.55
N SER A 451 17.01 25.85 16.76
CA SER A 451 16.45 25.10 17.89
C SER A 451 15.04 25.60 18.22
N ASP A 452 14.26 24.86 18.99
CA ASP A 452 12.86 25.21 19.27
C ASP A 452 12.70 26.58 19.94
N ILE A 453 13.57 26.88 20.91
CA ILE A 453 13.55 28.20 21.61
C ILE A 453 13.90 29.33 20.65
N GLU A 454 14.90 29.15 19.81
CA GLU A 454 15.30 30.14 18.80
C GLU A 454 14.26 30.28 17.71
N PHE A 455 13.60 29.18 17.34
CA PHE A 455 12.52 29.18 16.37
C PHE A 455 11.36 30.06 16.85
N SER A 456 10.88 29.86 18.09
CA SER A 456 9.76 30.61 18.64
C SER A 456 10.04 32.12 18.66
N LYS A 457 11.24 32.52 19.11
CA LYS A 457 11.68 33.92 19.09
C LYS A 457 11.74 34.50 17.66
N TYR A 458 12.34 33.74 16.74
CA TYR A 458 12.49 34.17 15.35
C TYR A 458 11.14 34.23 14.62
N PHE A 459 10.21 33.30 14.93
CA PHE A 459 8.85 33.31 14.42
C PHE A 459 8.11 34.57 14.83
N ALA A 460 8.13 34.90 16.13
CA ALA A 460 7.48 36.10 16.65
C ALA A 460 8.06 37.41 16.01
N LEU A 461 9.37 37.51 15.85
CA LEU A 461 10.02 38.67 15.22
C LEU A 461 9.71 38.76 13.73
N THR A 462 9.67 37.62 13.01
CA THR A 462 9.46 37.59 11.57
C THR A 462 8.01 37.87 11.19
N PHE A 463 7.08 37.26 11.88
CA PHE A 463 5.65 37.36 11.58
C PHE A 463 4.88 38.33 12.48
N GLY A 464 5.52 38.92 13.49
CA GLY A 464 4.91 39.94 14.35
C GLY A 464 4.50 41.26 13.64
N SER A 465 4.90 41.44 12.38
CA SER A 465 4.54 42.59 11.55
C SER A 465 3.23 42.41 10.76
N VAL A 466 2.38 41.47 11.15
CA VAL A 466 1.04 41.27 10.56
C VAL A 466 0.14 42.48 10.85
N GLN A 467 -0.73 42.81 9.91
CA GLN A 467 -1.64 43.98 10.07
C GLN A 467 -2.48 43.84 11.35
N GLN A 468 -2.53 44.91 12.14
CA GLN A 468 -3.24 44.91 13.42
C GLN A 468 -4.73 44.58 13.27
N SER A 469 -5.38 45.04 12.19
CA SER A 469 -6.77 44.69 11.86
C SER A 469 -6.99 43.18 11.70
N TYR A 470 -6.05 42.50 11.07
CA TYR A 470 -6.12 41.03 10.90
C TYR A 470 -5.96 40.31 12.23
N VAL A 471 -5.06 40.77 13.10
CA VAL A 471 -4.89 40.21 14.45
C VAL A 471 -6.14 40.43 15.30
N LEU A 472 -6.73 41.62 15.27
CA LEU A 472 -7.92 41.94 16.03
C LEU A 472 -9.14 41.10 15.60
N ASN A 473 -9.31 40.90 14.30
CA ASN A 473 -10.40 40.10 13.75
C ASN A 473 -10.26 38.59 14.04
N ASN A 474 -9.07 38.13 14.42
CA ASN A 474 -8.76 36.74 14.67
C ASN A 474 -8.09 36.51 16.02
N LYS A 475 -8.43 37.32 17.03
CA LYS A 475 -7.75 37.35 18.34
C LYS A 475 -7.60 36.01 18.99
N THR A 476 -8.67 35.23 19.09
CA THR A 476 -8.67 33.90 19.73
C THR A 476 -7.76 32.90 18.99
N SER A 477 -7.71 32.94 17.65
CA SER A 477 -6.80 32.11 16.86
C SER A 477 -5.33 32.48 17.09
N PHE A 478 -5.02 33.78 17.26
CA PHE A 478 -3.67 34.25 17.62
C PHE A 478 -3.27 33.87 19.05
N GLU A 479 -4.18 33.89 20.00
CA GLU A 479 -3.94 33.41 21.37
C GLU A 479 -3.59 31.90 21.37
N ARG A 480 -4.32 31.08 20.59
CA ARG A 480 -4.01 29.67 20.40
C ARG A 480 -2.65 29.45 19.70
N LEU A 481 -2.33 30.27 18.68
CA LEU A 481 -1.04 30.24 18.02
C LEU A 481 0.10 30.54 19.01
N ALA A 482 -0.07 31.57 19.87
CA ALA A 482 0.93 31.92 20.87
C ALA A 482 1.13 30.77 21.88
N GLN A 483 0.06 30.12 22.33
CA GLN A 483 0.16 28.94 23.20
C GLN A 483 0.87 27.78 22.49
N ALA A 484 0.47 27.46 21.27
CA ALA A 484 1.06 26.36 20.49
C ALA A 484 2.55 26.62 20.16
N LEU A 485 2.94 27.88 19.95
CA LEU A 485 4.33 28.26 19.66
C LEU A 485 5.31 27.91 20.79
N TYR A 486 4.84 27.82 22.03
CA TYR A 486 5.66 27.46 23.19
C TYR A 486 5.43 26.04 23.67
N ASN A 487 4.21 25.53 23.55
CA ASN A 487 3.84 24.21 24.07
C ASN A 487 4.08 23.11 23.02
N ASP A 488 4.01 23.42 21.74
CA ASP A 488 4.13 22.48 20.63
C ASP A 488 4.88 23.11 19.44
N THR A 489 6.12 23.50 19.70
CA THR A 489 6.98 24.22 18.74
C THR A 489 7.21 23.41 17.46
N GLU A 490 7.39 22.08 17.55
CA GLU A 490 7.61 21.22 16.37
C GLU A 490 6.41 21.23 15.41
N TYR A 491 5.19 21.33 15.94
CA TYR A 491 3.96 21.52 15.18
C TYR A 491 4.01 22.82 14.34
N ILE A 492 4.25 23.94 15.02
CA ILE A 492 4.33 25.27 14.35
C ILE A 492 5.49 25.32 13.36
N LYS A 493 6.63 24.71 13.70
CA LYS A 493 7.80 24.63 12.82
C LYS A 493 7.50 23.83 11.55
N SER A 494 6.83 22.68 11.69
CA SER A 494 6.42 21.87 10.55
C SER A 494 5.49 22.63 9.62
N LEU A 495 4.46 23.29 10.14
CA LEU A 495 3.52 24.11 9.35
C LEU A 495 4.21 25.31 8.71
N THR A 496 5.10 26.00 9.44
CA THR A 496 5.81 27.18 8.91
C THR A 496 6.69 26.82 7.73
N LEU A 497 7.49 25.75 7.85
CA LEU A 497 8.37 25.29 6.76
C LEU A 497 7.56 24.80 5.55
N LEU A 498 6.46 24.10 5.79
CA LEU A 498 5.54 23.70 4.72
C LEU A 498 4.87 24.90 4.07
N ALA A 499 4.40 25.90 4.84
CA ALA A 499 3.77 27.11 4.30
C ALA A 499 4.76 27.95 3.47
N LEU A 500 6.02 28.09 3.92
CA LEU A 500 7.08 28.76 3.15
C LEU A 500 7.35 28.04 1.83
N SER A 501 7.40 26.70 1.82
CA SER A 501 7.54 25.95 0.57
C SER A 501 6.31 26.05 -0.34
N ALA A 502 5.11 26.02 0.22
CA ALA A 502 3.84 26.09 -0.54
C ALA A 502 3.57 27.48 -1.14
N ARG A 503 4.06 28.54 -0.48
CA ARG A 503 3.88 29.95 -0.91
C ARG A 503 5.04 30.47 -1.76
N SER A 504 6.04 29.62 -2.05
CA SER A 504 7.21 29.96 -2.87
C SER A 504 6.89 30.22 -4.35
#